data_bbcd34aacc6daab24d4c6b487fccb552
#
_entry.id   bbcd34aacc6daab24d4c6b487fccb552
#
_cell.length_a   1.000
_cell.length_b   1.000
_cell.length_c   1.000
_cell.angle_alpha   90.00
_cell.angle_beta   90.00
_cell.angle_gamma   90.00
#
_symmetry.space_group_name_H-M   'P 1'
#
loop_
_entity.id
_entity.type
_entity.pdbx_description
1 polymer ?
#
loop_
_entity_poly.entity_id
_entity_poly.type
_entity_poly.pdbx_seq_one_letter_code
_entity_poly.pdbx_strand_id
1 'polypeptide(L)'
;MTLVATGALYLLYFSGLQAGGFDAAGLLLGRDFLNLHFAGTLLGRGELTTLFDQQAYAEAMRAHLGRDYTIHNWSYPAHIFPLAQLAASLPYFVALGLWTMFGLGLTCVGARLAGVPLAWCLPIVLSPAVTVNLLAGQNGTYTAGLLLLALALAERRRWLGAGLCWALLTVKPHLGLLALPMVLLRGQWRVVLAGAVCLSVIVALTLALYGPEPWHLFLTETTAQQRVVVEEWRGLLLRLMPTAFIAGRLAGLETGAAYLLHAGVAVLTLLLLWRSWPGQGGALRDWITWFSLGTFLLLPYSFYYDLVIVQVMLVLWVGEPKRLFPTRSEAVARIAWYVAWFLPYLCYLAAFFWGLQLAPVLLLLMLAGREVDRRRAGAVLGRGCCAQRARLAYRLHRRVRGRRRPCPARGGMA
;
A
#
# COMPACT_ATOMS: atom_id res chain seq x y z
N MET A 1 -8.80 -21.30 -6.71
CA MET A 1 -9.60 -20.63 -5.66
C MET A 1 -9.85 -19.15 -5.98
N THR A 2 -8.81 -18.33 -6.22
CA THR A 2 -9.00 -16.88 -6.53
C THR A 2 -9.92 -16.64 -7.73
N LEU A 3 -9.67 -17.31 -8.87
CA LEU A 3 -10.53 -17.22 -10.07
C LEU A 3 -12.00 -17.54 -9.77
N VAL A 4 -12.25 -18.57 -8.99
CA VAL A 4 -13.63 -18.98 -8.65
C VAL A 4 -14.30 -17.98 -7.73
N ALA A 5 -13.62 -17.58 -6.64
CA ALA A 5 -14.17 -16.61 -5.69
C ALA A 5 -14.42 -15.25 -6.33
N THR A 6 -13.45 -14.73 -7.06
CA THR A 6 -13.54 -13.43 -7.75
C THR A 6 -14.54 -13.48 -8.89
N GLY A 7 -14.54 -14.57 -9.69
CA GLY A 7 -15.51 -14.77 -10.76
C GLY A 7 -16.94 -14.86 -10.23
N ALA A 8 -17.17 -15.60 -9.15
CA ALA A 8 -18.48 -15.66 -8.51
C ALA A 8 -18.94 -14.28 -7.98
N LEU A 9 -18.03 -13.50 -7.37
CA LEU A 9 -18.34 -12.17 -6.89
C LEU A 9 -18.69 -11.22 -8.05
N TYR A 10 -17.95 -11.25 -9.16
CA TYR A 10 -18.29 -10.47 -10.34
C TYR A 10 -19.62 -10.88 -10.94
N LEU A 11 -19.88 -12.18 -11.08
CA LEU A 11 -21.18 -12.67 -11.60
C LEU A 11 -22.33 -12.20 -10.72
N LEU A 12 -22.22 -12.34 -9.39
CA LEU A 12 -23.25 -11.87 -8.44
C LEU A 12 -23.45 -10.35 -8.53
N TYR A 13 -22.37 -9.59 -8.59
CA TYR A 13 -22.45 -8.13 -8.66
C TYR A 13 -23.08 -7.67 -9.97
N PHE A 14 -22.57 -8.15 -11.13
CA PHE A 14 -23.06 -7.73 -12.43
C PHE A 14 -24.46 -8.23 -12.75
N SER A 15 -24.86 -9.42 -12.25
CA SER A 15 -26.24 -9.90 -12.39
C SER A 15 -27.25 -9.10 -11.57
N GLY A 16 -26.80 -8.40 -10.52
CA GLY A 16 -27.62 -7.52 -9.69
C GLY A 16 -27.71 -6.07 -10.19
N LEU A 17 -26.97 -5.72 -11.27
CA LEU A 17 -27.03 -4.36 -11.81
C LEU A 17 -28.36 -4.07 -12.51
N GLN A 18 -28.93 -2.93 -12.16
CA GLN A 18 -30.12 -2.36 -12.79
C GLN A 18 -29.76 -1.55 -14.05
N ALA A 19 -30.78 -1.12 -14.79
CA ALA A 19 -30.61 -0.20 -15.92
C ALA A 19 -29.84 1.06 -15.49
N GLY A 20 -28.91 1.50 -16.33
CA GLY A 20 -28.02 2.63 -16.02
C GLY A 20 -26.79 2.29 -15.17
N GLY A 21 -26.59 1.01 -14.80
CA GLY A 21 -25.39 0.55 -14.06
C GLY A 21 -25.47 0.75 -12.55
N PHE A 22 -26.65 0.86 -11.97
CA PHE A 22 -26.84 0.96 -10.53
C PHE A 22 -27.02 -0.42 -9.90
N ASP A 23 -26.44 -0.62 -8.72
CA ASP A 23 -26.63 -1.84 -7.93
C ASP A 23 -27.95 -1.80 -7.11
N ALA A 24 -28.24 -2.90 -6.40
CA ALA A 24 -29.44 -3.02 -5.55
C ALA A 24 -29.49 -1.99 -4.41
N ALA A 25 -28.36 -1.41 -4.01
CA ALA A 25 -28.29 -0.34 -3.02
C ALA A 25 -28.43 1.05 -3.66
N GLY A 26 -28.66 1.14 -4.98
CA GLY A 26 -28.77 2.40 -5.71
C GLY A 26 -27.42 3.07 -5.99
N LEU A 27 -26.31 2.37 -5.82
CA LEU A 27 -24.97 2.90 -6.06
C LEU A 27 -24.55 2.61 -7.51
N LEU A 28 -23.97 3.59 -8.18
CA LEU A 28 -23.47 3.45 -9.55
C LEU A 28 -22.21 2.57 -9.56
N LEU A 29 -22.07 1.70 -10.55
CA LEU A 29 -20.83 0.95 -10.79
C LEU A 29 -19.65 1.92 -10.88
N GLY A 30 -18.60 1.67 -10.09
CA GLY A 30 -17.48 2.60 -9.98
C GLY A 30 -17.83 3.88 -9.21
N ARG A 31 -18.68 3.77 -8.19
CA ARG A 31 -19.20 4.90 -7.39
C ARG A 31 -18.13 5.92 -6.94
N ASP A 32 -16.93 5.46 -6.64
CA ASP A 32 -15.86 6.35 -6.19
C ASP A 32 -15.16 7.04 -7.38
N PHE A 33 -15.17 6.41 -8.57
CA PHE A 33 -14.78 7.07 -9.82
C PHE A 33 -15.80 8.14 -10.25
N LEU A 34 -17.09 7.94 -9.94
CA LEU A 34 -18.11 8.97 -10.14
C LEU A 34 -17.71 10.27 -9.46
N ASN A 35 -17.14 10.22 -8.27
CA ASN A 35 -16.65 11.39 -7.56
C ASN A 35 -15.60 12.17 -8.37
N LEU A 36 -14.66 11.47 -9.02
CA LEU A 36 -13.67 12.09 -9.90
C LEU A 36 -14.30 12.66 -11.19
N HIS A 37 -15.16 11.88 -11.83
CA HIS A 37 -15.83 12.28 -13.08
C HIS A 37 -16.75 13.49 -12.88
N PHE A 38 -17.56 13.47 -11.82
CA PHE A 38 -18.46 14.57 -11.49
C PHE A 38 -17.71 15.84 -11.07
N ALA A 39 -16.61 15.71 -10.32
CA ALA A 39 -15.74 16.84 -10.02
C ALA A 39 -15.21 17.51 -11.29
N GLY A 40 -14.80 16.73 -12.29
CA GLY A 40 -14.40 17.27 -13.60
C GLY A 40 -15.53 18.01 -14.32
N THR A 41 -16.76 17.56 -14.17
CA THR A 41 -17.95 18.24 -14.70
C THR A 41 -18.18 19.60 -14.04
N LEU A 42 -18.08 19.67 -12.69
CA LEU A 42 -18.20 20.94 -11.94
C LEU A 42 -17.08 21.92 -12.31
N LEU A 43 -15.84 21.43 -12.38
CA LEU A 43 -14.68 22.24 -12.79
C LEU A 43 -14.84 22.79 -14.21
N GLY A 44 -15.38 21.99 -15.13
CA GLY A 44 -15.70 22.45 -16.51
C GLY A 44 -16.77 23.53 -16.57
N ARG A 45 -17.63 23.65 -15.55
CA ARG A 45 -18.64 24.69 -15.40
C ARG A 45 -18.18 25.89 -14.58
N GLY A 46 -16.95 25.85 -14.02
CA GLY A 46 -16.46 26.90 -13.11
C GLY A 46 -17.05 26.84 -11.69
N GLU A 47 -17.68 25.72 -11.31
CA GLU A 47 -18.36 25.54 -10.02
C GLU A 47 -17.41 25.02 -8.93
N LEU A 48 -16.30 25.74 -8.72
CA LEU A 48 -15.23 25.32 -7.79
C LEU A 48 -15.72 25.26 -6.33
N THR A 49 -16.47 26.25 -5.88
CA THR A 49 -16.97 26.32 -4.49
C THR A 49 -17.91 25.17 -4.17
N THR A 50 -18.78 24.80 -5.12
CA THR A 50 -19.67 23.63 -5.00
C THR A 50 -18.89 22.34 -4.74
N LEU A 51 -17.70 22.20 -5.35
CA LEU A 51 -16.87 21.00 -5.17
C LEU A 51 -16.41 20.80 -3.73
N PHE A 52 -16.15 21.88 -2.98
CA PHE A 52 -15.65 21.84 -1.61
C PHE A 52 -16.72 22.02 -0.53
N ASP A 53 -17.93 22.48 -0.90
CA ASP A 53 -19.07 22.52 0.01
C ASP A 53 -19.79 21.18 0.01
N GLN A 54 -19.82 20.48 1.13
CA GLN A 54 -20.39 19.13 1.23
C GLN A 54 -21.88 19.07 0.88
N GLN A 55 -22.66 20.07 1.31
CA GLN A 55 -24.10 20.08 1.05
C GLN A 55 -24.39 20.44 -0.41
N ALA A 56 -23.78 21.50 -0.92
CA ALA A 56 -23.94 21.91 -2.32
C ALA A 56 -23.46 20.82 -3.29
N TYR A 57 -22.36 20.12 -2.96
CA TYR A 57 -21.85 19.00 -3.73
C TYR A 57 -22.84 17.82 -3.77
N ALA A 58 -23.43 17.46 -2.63
CA ALA A 58 -24.42 16.40 -2.56
C ALA A 58 -25.70 16.73 -3.34
N GLU A 59 -26.19 17.97 -3.26
CA GLU A 59 -27.35 18.46 -4.00
C GLU A 59 -27.08 18.46 -5.51
N ALA A 60 -25.94 18.97 -5.94
CA ALA A 60 -25.51 18.97 -7.33
C ALA A 60 -25.35 17.57 -7.90
N MET A 61 -24.82 16.60 -7.12
CA MET A 61 -24.71 15.20 -7.54
C MET A 61 -26.07 14.53 -7.71
N ARG A 62 -27.02 14.76 -6.78
CA ARG A 62 -28.39 14.26 -6.90
C ARG A 62 -29.09 14.83 -8.16
N ALA A 63 -28.93 16.12 -8.40
CA ALA A 63 -29.46 16.76 -9.60
C ALA A 63 -28.83 16.19 -10.88
N HIS A 64 -27.52 15.94 -10.88
CA HIS A 64 -26.80 15.34 -12.02
C HIS A 64 -27.27 13.93 -12.34
N LEU A 65 -27.52 13.09 -11.31
CA LEU A 65 -27.96 11.71 -11.47
C LEU A 65 -29.48 11.56 -11.62
N GLY A 66 -30.27 12.61 -11.34
CA GLY A 66 -31.72 12.58 -11.38
C GLY A 66 -32.37 11.64 -10.34
N ARG A 67 -31.67 11.37 -9.22
CA ARG A 67 -32.11 10.45 -8.16
C ARG A 67 -31.45 10.75 -6.82
N ASP A 68 -32.05 10.24 -5.75
CA ASP A 68 -31.37 10.27 -4.46
C ASP A 68 -30.09 9.41 -4.49
N TYR A 69 -28.99 9.97 -4.02
CA TYR A 69 -27.68 9.35 -4.08
C TYR A 69 -26.90 9.61 -2.80
N THR A 70 -26.08 8.60 -2.43
CA THR A 70 -25.22 8.67 -1.26
C THR A 70 -24.25 9.84 -1.34
N ILE A 71 -24.02 10.50 -0.22
CA ILE A 71 -23.12 11.64 -0.13
C ILE A 71 -21.67 11.19 -0.37
N HIS A 72 -21.06 11.76 -1.38
CA HIS A 72 -19.62 11.80 -1.55
C HIS A 72 -19.12 13.18 -1.14
N ASN A 73 -17.87 13.26 -0.71
CA ASN A 73 -17.15 14.50 -0.53
C ASN A 73 -15.89 14.50 -1.38
N TRP A 74 -15.46 15.68 -1.81
CA TRP A 74 -14.21 15.81 -2.51
C TRP A 74 -13.05 15.71 -1.54
N SER A 75 -12.09 14.79 -1.79
CA SER A 75 -10.98 14.48 -0.88
C SER A 75 -9.61 14.54 -1.53
N TYR A 76 -9.51 15.09 -2.73
CA TYR A 76 -8.25 15.11 -3.46
C TYR A 76 -7.69 16.53 -3.62
N PRO A 77 -6.36 16.70 -3.64
CA PRO A 77 -5.71 17.97 -3.89
C PRO A 77 -5.86 18.42 -5.35
N ALA A 78 -5.66 19.72 -5.62
CA ALA A 78 -5.92 20.34 -6.91
C ALA A 78 -5.15 19.75 -8.10
N HIS A 79 -4.02 19.08 -7.87
CA HIS A 79 -3.24 18.51 -8.98
C HIS A 79 -3.90 17.31 -9.67
N ILE A 80 -5.03 16.80 -9.17
CA ILE A 80 -5.84 15.80 -9.87
C ILE A 80 -6.87 16.44 -10.83
N PHE A 81 -7.09 17.74 -10.77
CA PHE A 81 -8.10 18.44 -11.58
C PHE A 81 -7.98 18.22 -13.08
N PRO A 82 -6.77 18.29 -13.69
CA PRO A 82 -6.64 17.99 -15.13
C PRO A 82 -7.15 16.59 -15.49
N LEU A 83 -6.89 15.62 -14.62
CA LEU A 83 -7.34 14.24 -14.82
C LEU A 83 -8.87 14.12 -14.63
N ALA A 84 -9.44 14.84 -13.67
CA ALA A 84 -10.89 14.89 -13.46
C ALA A 84 -11.61 15.49 -14.68
N GLN A 85 -11.12 16.62 -15.22
CA GLN A 85 -11.67 17.25 -16.43
C GLN A 85 -11.52 16.35 -17.65
N LEU A 86 -10.37 15.68 -17.82
CA LEU A 86 -10.19 14.70 -18.89
C LEU A 86 -11.17 13.53 -18.74
N ALA A 87 -11.40 13.01 -17.56
CA ALA A 87 -12.37 11.96 -17.32
C ALA A 87 -13.80 12.43 -17.67
N ALA A 88 -14.16 13.65 -17.25
CA ALA A 88 -15.49 14.23 -17.52
C ALA A 88 -15.74 14.59 -18.99
N SER A 89 -14.70 14.70 -19.83
CA SER A 89 -14.84 14.91 -21.27
C SER A 89 -15.32 13.66 -22.03
N LEU A 90 -15.35 12.50 -21.37
CA LEU A 90 -15.75 11.22 -21.94
C LEU A 90 -17.06 10.73 -21.30
N PRO A 91 -17.86 9.90 -22.00
CA PRO A 91 -18.97 9.20 -21.38
C PRO A 91 -18.52 8.38 -20.18
N TYR A 92 -19.28 8.40 -19.09
CA TYR A 92 -18.92 7.84 -17.80
C TYR A 92 -18.30 6.43 -17.86
N PHE A 93 -18.96 5.47 -18.51
CA PHE A 93 -18.48 4.08 -18.57
C PHE A 93 -17.24 3.92 -19.46
N VAL A 94 -17.06 4.77 -20.46
CA VAL A 94 -15.83 4.81 -21.27
C VAL A 94 -14.67 5.30 -20.40
N ALA A 95 -14.87 6.39 -19.68
CA ALA A 95 -13.87 6.94 -18.76
C ALA A 95 -13.54 5.95 -17.64
N LEU A 96 -14.52 5.28 -17.03
CA LEU A 96 -14.34 4.23 -16.03
C LEU A 96 -13.54 3.03 -16.57
N GLY A 97 -13.83 2.60 -17.80
CA GLY A 97 -13.10 1.54 -18.48
C GLY A 97 -11.62 1.89 -18.68
N LEU A 98 -11.33 3.08 -19.20
CA LEU A 98 -9.97 3.58 -19.38
C LEU A 98 -9.24 3.75 -18.04
N TRP A 99 -9.90 4.32 -17.03
CA TRP A 99 -9.40 4.42 -15.66
C TRP A 99 -8.97 3.04 -15.13
N THR A 100 -9.86 2.06 -15.23
CA THR A 100 -9.61 0.69 -14.78
C THR A 100 -8.42 0.06 -15.51
N MET A 101 -8.43 0.11 -16.85
CA MET A 101 -7.36 -0.48 -17.68
C MET A 101 -5.99 0.14 -17.39
N PHE A 102 -5.93 1.46 -17.27
CA PHE A 102 -4.69 2.17 -17.00
C PHE A 102 -4.15 1.84 -15.60
N GLY A 103 -5.00 1.83 -14.57
CA GLY A 103 -4.61 1.46 -13.19
C GLY A 103 -4.09 0.03 -13.10
N LEU A 104 -4.76 -0.93 -13.77
CA LEU A 104 -4.29 -2.32 -13.85
C LEU A 104 -2.96 -2.44 -14.59
N GLY A 105 -2.82 -1.76 -15.73
CA GLY A 105 -1.57 -1.71 -16.48
C GLY A 105 -0.42 -1.18 -15.63
N LEU A 106 -0.65 -0.07 -14.92
CA LEU A 106 0.34 0.54 -14.04
C LEU A 106 0.77 -0.41 -12.90
N THR A 107 -0.20 -1.09 -12.28
CA THR A 107 0.08 -2.11 -11.25
C THR A 107 0.90 -3.28 -11.81
N CYS A 108 0.53 -3.82 -12.97
CA CYS A 108 1.25 -4.93 -13.60
C CYS A 108 2.68 -4.53 -13.99
N VAL A 109 2.87 -3.34 -14.59
CA VAL A 109 4.21 -2.83 -14.94
C VAL A 109 5.05 -2.63 -13.68
N GLY A 110 4.50 -2.00 -12.65
CA GLY A 110 5.17 -1.84 -11.36
C GLY A 110 5.57 -3.17 -10.73
N ALA A 111 4.65 -4.14 -10.69
CA ALA A 111 4.90 -5.48 -10.17
C ALA A 111 5.99 -6.21 -10.97
N ARG A 112 5.95 -6.14 -12.30
CA ARG A 112 6.98 -6.71 -13.19
C ARG A 112 8.36 -6.13 -12.91
N LEU A 113 8.45 -4.81 -12.81
CA LEU A 113 9.72 -4.13 -12.50
C LEU A 113 10.20 -4.40 -11.07
N ALA A 114 9.29 -4.70 -10.14
CA ALA A 114 9.62 -5.16 -8.79
C ALA A 114 10.06 -6.63 -8.71
N GLY A 115 10.02 -7.37 -9.81
CA GLY A 115 10.50 -8.76 -9.91
C GLY A 115 9.40 -9.83 -9.89
N VAL A 116 8.12 -9.45 -9.99
CA VAL A 116 7.01 -10.41 -10.11
C VAL A 116 7.03 -11.07 -11.49
N PRO A 117 7.00 -12.40 -11.62
CA PRO A 117 6.88 -13.08 -12.91
C PRO A 117 5.59 -12.72 -13.66
N LEU A 118 5.62 -12.68 -15.01
CA LEU A 118 4.46 -12.29 -15.83
C LEU A 118 3.20 -13.14 -15.53
N ALA A 119 3.38 -14.42 -15.31
CA ALA A 119 2.28 -15.35 -14.98
C ALA A 119 1.48 -14.95 -13.72
N TRP A 120 2.05 -14.12 -12.83
CA TRP A 120 1.38 -13.64 -11.64
C TRP A 120 0.61 -12.33 -11.84
N CYS A 121 0.75 -11.66 -12.98
CA CYS A 121 -0.05 -10.46 -13.27
C CYS A 121 -1.55 -10.77 -13.29
N LEU A 122 -1.96 -11.88 -13.89
CA LEU A 122 -3.38 -12.30 -13.89
C LEU A 122 -3.92 -12.58 -12.48
N PRO A 123 -3.24 -13.38 -11.61
CA PRO A 123 -3.64 -13.50 -10.21
C PRO A 123 -3.73 -12.17 -9.46
N ILE A 124 -2.81 -11.22 -9.70
CA ILE A 124 -2.85 -9.89 -9.09
C ILE A 124 -4.09 -9.11 -9.54
N VAL A 125 -4.38 -9.09 -10.84
CA VAL A 125 -5.55 -8.42 -11.42
C VAL A 125 -6.86 -8.97 -10.85
N LEU A 126 -6.90 -10.26 -10.54
CA LEU A 126 -8.05 -10.96 -9.96
C LEU A 126 -7.98 -11.07 -8.42
N SER A 127 -7.03 -10.39 -7.78
CA SER A 127 -6.88 -10.45 -6.33
C SER A 127 -8.03 -9.74 -5.60
N PRO A 128 -8.32 -10.11 -4.35
CA PRO A 128 -9.41 -9.53 -3.58
C PRO A 128 -9.37 -8.01 -3.46
N ALA A 129 -8.20 -7.42 -3.19
CA ALA A 129 -8.08 -5.96 -3.08
C ALA A 129 -8.32 -5.26 -4.43
N VAL A 130 -7.81 -5.83 -5.53
CA VAL A 130 -8.07 -5.30 -6.89
C VAL A 130 -9.55 -5.41 -7.23
N THR A 131 -10.21 -6.54 -6.92
CA THR A 131 -11.65 -6.69 -7.16
C THR A 131 -12.45 -5.62 -6.44
N VAL A 132 -12.19 -5.39 -5.14
CA VAL A 132 -12.85 -4.32 -4.38
C VAL A 132 -12.57 -2.95 -5.01
N ASN A 133 -11.31 -2.72 -5.43
CA ASN A 133 -10.91 -1.48 -6.11
C ASN A 133 -11.69 -1.24 -7.41
N LEU A 134 -11.84 -2.27 -8.25
CA LEU A 134 -12.53 -2.17 -9.55
C LEU A 134 -14.02 -1.92 -9.39
N LEU A 135 -14.69 -2.64 -8.52
CA LEU A 135 -16.12 -2.48 -8.26
C LEU A 135 -16.44 -1.08 -7.71
N ALA A 136 -15.55 -0.55 -6.87
CA ALA A 136 -15.69 0.82 -6.36
C ALA A 136 -15.23 1.90 -7.35
N GLY A 137 -14.42 1.57 -8.37
CA GLY A 137 -13.78 2.54 -9.27
C GLY A 137 -12.68 3.35 -8.60
N GLN A 138 -12.04 2.79 -7.56
CA GLN A 138 -11.04 3.48 -6.75
C GLN A 138 -9.64 3.49 -7.38
N ASN A 139 -8.74 4.23 -6.77
CA ASN A 139 -7.37 4.47 -7.24
C ASN A 139 -6.31 3.59 -6.57
N GLY A 140 -6.69 2.51 -5.86
CA GLY A 140 -5.74 1.60 -5.19
C GLY A 140 -4.76 0.93 -6.16
N THR A 141 -5.19 0.64 -7.39
CA THR A 141 -4.31 0.13 -8.45
C THR A 141 -3.28 1.17 -8.91
N TYR A 142 -3.65 2.45 -8.95
CA TYR A 142 -2.73 3.55 -9.26
C TYR A 142 -1.69 3.74 -8.15
N THR A 143 -2.15 3.81 -6.91
CA THR A 143 -1.24 4.01 -5.77
C THR A 143 -0.26 2.85 -5.63
N ALA A 144 -0.71 1.60 -5.75
CA ALA A 144 0.16 0.43 -5.74
C ALA A 144 1.15 0.43 -6.91
N GLY A 145 0.67 0.71 -8.13
CA GLY A 145 1.50 0.76 -9.32
C GLY A 145 2.59 1.84 -9.23
N LEU A 146 2.23 3.06 -8.83
CA LEU A 146 3.18 4.16 -8.63
C LEU A 146 4.20 3.86 -7.53
N LEU A 147 3.77 3.28 -6.40
CA LEU A 147 4.67 2.86 -5.32
C LEU A 147 5.70 1.84 -5.80
N LEU A 148 5.24 0.80 -6.49
CA LEU A 148 6.13 -0.24 -7.03
C LEU A 148 7.08 0.33 -8.08
N LEU A 149 6.60 1.20 -8.97
CA LEU A 149 7.42 1.90 -9.96
C LEU A 149 8.46 2.79 -9.29
N ALA A 150 8.06 3.61 -8.31
CA ALA A 150 8.99 4.48 -7.58
C ALA A 150 10.15 3.70 -6.99
N LEU A 151 9.84 2.58 -6.30
CA LEU A 151 10.84 1.71 -5.69
C LEU A 151 11.73 1.01 -6.73
N ALA A 152 11.13 0.47 -7.78
CA ALA A 152 11.85 -0.24 -8.83
C ALA A 152 12.73 0.68 -9.70
N LEU A 153 12.30 1.92 -9.96
CA LEU A 153 13.07 2.93 -10.67
C LEU A 153 14.23 3.48 -9.81
N ALA A 154 13.98 3.69 -8.50
CA ALA A 154 15.02 4.08 -7.56
C ALA A 154 16.14 3.03 -7.48
N GLU A 155 15.80 1.74 -7.46
CA GLU A 155 16.76 0.63 -7.52
C GLU A 155 17.64 0.68 -8.78
N ARG A 156 17.04 1.07 -9.91
CA ARG A 156 17.72 1.22 -11.20
C ARG A 156 18.40 2.58 -11.39
N ARG A 157 18.50 3.40 -10.32
CA ARG A 157 19.07 4.75 -10.33
C ARG A 157 18.37 5.71 -11.31
N ARG A 158 17.10 5.46 -11.64
CA ARG A 158 16.25 6.34 -12.47
C ARG A 158 15.55 7.37 -11.56
N TRP A 159 16.34 8.29 -10.99
CA TRP A 159 15.94 9.20 -9.91
C TRP A 159 14.73 10.07 -10.27
N LEU A 160 14.73 10.66 -11.48
CA LEU A 160 13.65 11.53 -11.94
C LEU A 160 12.33 10.76 -12.05
N GLY A 161 12.33 9.59 -12.68
CA GLY A 161 11.13 8.74 -12.78
C GLY A 161 10.61 8.27 -11.43
N ALA A 162 11.52 7.90 -10.51
CA ALA A 162 11.15 7.55 -9.14
C ALA A 162 10.55 8.75 -8.40
N GLY A 163 11.15 9.92 -8.52
CA GLY A 163 10.67 11.18 -7.93
C GLY A 163 9.31 11.59 -8.49
N LEU A 164 9.08 11.46 -9.80
CA LEU A 164 7.79 11.73 -10.41
C LEU A 164 6.69 10.80 -9.87
N CYS A 165 6.97 9.49 -9.74
CA CYS A 165 6.02 8.55 -9.13
C CYS A 165 5.67 8.97 -7.69
N TRP A 166 6.64 9.38 -6.87
CA TRP A 166 6.38 9.88 -5.51
C TRP A 166 5.58 11.19 -5.53
N ALA A 167 5.87 12.12 -6.44
CA ALA A 167 5.10 13.35 -6.58
C ALA A 167 3.63 13.08 -6.95
N LEU A 168 3.37 12.16 -7.88
CA LEU A 168 2.01 11.76 -8.25
C LEU A 168 1.27 11.05 -7.11
N LEU A 169 1.97 10.33 -6.23
CA LEU A 169 1.38 9.69 -5.06
C LEU A 169 0.86 10.66 -4.01
N THR A 170 1.22 11.95 -4.08
CA THR A 170 0.68 12.99 -3.19
C THR A 170 -0.82 13.25 -3.37
N VAL A 171 -1.46 12.61 -4.36
CA VAL A 171 -2.94 12.49 -4.44
C VAL A 171 -3.52 11.79 -3.21
N LYS A 172 -2.78 10.82 -2.63
CA LYS A 172 -3.09 10.18 -1.34
C LYS A 172 -1.86 10.26 -0.42
N PRO A 173 -1.54 11.43 0.16
CA PRO A 173 -0.27 11.66 0.85
C PRO A 173 -0.05 10.74 2.06
N HIS A 174 -1.13 10.31 2.73
CA HIS A 174 -1.07 9.39 3.86
C HIS A 174 -0.47 8.02 3.48
N LEU A 175 -0.73 7.50 2.28
CA LEU A 175 -0.12 6.24 1.81
C LEU A 175 1.40 6.36 1.61
N GLY A 176 1.92 7.58 1.48
CA GLY A 176 3.35 7.88 1.39
C GLY A 176 4.05 8.10 2.74
N LEU A 177 3.39 7.86 3.89
CA LEU A 177 3.92 8.16 5.23
C LEU A 177 5.36 7.64 5.45
N LEU A 178 5.62 6.41 5.05
CA LEU A 178 6.94 5.78 5.16
C LEU A 178 7.86 6.04 3.95
N ALA A 179 7.39 6.74 2.92
CA ALA A 179 8.17 6.98 1.71
C ALA A 179 9.47 7.73 1.98
N LEU A 180 9.38 8.87 2.65
CA LEU A 180 10.54 9.69 2.96
C LEU A 180 11.52 8.99 3.91
N PRO A 181 11.09 8.43 5.07
CA PRO A 181 11.98 7.64 5.91
C PRO A 181 12.66 6.49 5.17
N MET A 182 11.91 5.74 4.36
CA MET A 182 12.45 4.61 3.60
C MET A 182 13.52 5.04 2.59
N VAL A 183 13.25 6.08 1.79
CA VAL A 183 14.18 6.58 0.77
C VAL A 183 15.47 7.09 1.43
N LEU A 184 15.36 7.79 2.58
CA LEU A 184 16.51 8.26 3.35
C LEU A 184 17.31 7.10 3.96
N LEU A 185 16.63 6.12 4.57
CA LEU A 185 17.27 4.91 5.13
C LEU A 185 18.02 4.11 4.05
N ARG A 186 17.56 4.14 2.80
CA ARG A 186 18.24 3.55 1.65
C ARG A 186 19.38 4.40 1.08
N GLY A 187 19.63 5.59 1.61
CA GLY A 187 20.64 6.51 1.10
C GLY A 187 20.30 7.09 -0.30
N GLN A 188 19.03 7.10 -0.68
CA GLN A 188 18.58 7.51 -2.02
C GLN A 188 18.10 8.97 -2.04
N TRP A 189 18.84 9.90 -1.41
CA TRP A 189 18.49 11.32 -1.29
C TRP A 189 18.16 12.01 -2.63
N ARG A 190 18.73 11.51 -3.76
CA ARG A 190 18.45 12.02 -5.11
C ARG A 190 16.99 11.83 -5.52
N VAL A 191 16.34 10.76 -5.03
CA VAL A 191 14.90 10.52 -5.25
C VAL A 191 14.08 11.57 -4.50
N VAL A 192 14.49 11.96 -3.28
CA VAL A 192 13.81 13.00 -2.51
C VAL A 192 13.88 14.33 -3.26
N LEU A 193 15.08 14.70 -3.74
CA LEU A 193 15.25 15.93 -4.51
C LEU A 193 14.43 15.92 -5.81
N ALA A 194 14.48 14.82 -6.56
CA ALA A 194 13.70 14.67 -7.78
C ALA A 194 12.19 14.74 -7.50
N GLY A 195 11.73 14.09 -6.41
CA GLY A 195 10.32 14.15 -5.97
C GLY A 195 9.88 15.56 -5.61
N ALA A 196 10.71 16.30 -4.87
CA ALA A 196 10.45 17.68 -4.51
C ALA A 196 10.35 18.57 -5.76
N VAL A 197 11.29 18.45 -6.72
CA VAL A 197 11.26 19.20 -7.99
C VAL A 197 9.99 18.85 -8.78
N CYS A 198 9.68 17.55 -8.97
CA CYS A 198 8.48 17.14 -9.70
C CYS A 198 7.20 17.67 -9.03
N LEU A 199 7.09 17.57 -7.71
CA LEU A 199 5.94 18.10 -6.96
C LEU A 199 5.82 19.61 -7.10
N SER A 200 6.94 20.36 -6.99
CA SER A 200 6.94 21.81 -7.18
C SER A 200 6.47 22.21 -8.58
N VAL A 201 6.89 21.48 -9.62
CA VAL A 201 6.41 21.71 -10.99
C VAL A 201 4.90 21.41 -11.11
N ILE A 202 4.43 20.30 -10.55
CA ILE A 202 2.99 19.95 -10.56
C ILE A 202 2.17 21.01 -9.84
N VAL A 203 2.61 21.48 -8.66
CA VAL A 203 1.93 22.53 -7.90
C VAL A 203 1.96 23.86 -8.68
N ALA A 204 3.10 24.26 -9.24
CA ALA A 204 3.21 25.49 -10.03
C ALA A 204 2.28 25.46 -11.26
N LEU A 205 2.20 24.33 -11.97
CA LEU A 205 1.29 24.17 -13.10
C LEU A 205 -0.18 24.27 -12.67
N THR A 206 -0.56 23.65 -11.56
CA THR A 206 -1.95 23.74 -11.06
C THR A 206 -2.30 25.12 -10.52
N LEU A 207 -1.36 25.82 -9.90
CA LEU A 207 -1.52 27.23 -9.52
C LEU A 207 -1.72 28.13 -10.75
N ALA A 208 -0.96 27.89 -11.82
CA ALA A 208 -1.09 28.64 -13.06
C ALA A 208 -2.44 28.38 -13.78
N LEU A 209 -2.96 27.14 -13.72
CA LEU A 209 -4.18 26.74 -14.41
C LEU A 209 -5.46 27.11 -13.63
N TYR A 210 -5.44 26.93 -12.30
CA TYR A 210 -6.63 27.01 -11.44
C TYR A 210 -6.53 28.06 -10.32
N GLY A 211 -5.43 28.76 -10.20
CA GLY A 211 -5.18 29.71 -9.11
C GLY A 211 -4.90 29.05 -7.76
N PRO A 212 -4.75 29.85 -6.70
CA PRO A 212 -4.43 29.36 -5.35
C PRO A 212 -5.65 28.83 -4.58
N GLU A 213 -6.87 29.23 -4.95
CA GLU A 213 -8.11 28.92 -4.22
C GLU A 213 -8.34 27.41 -4.02
N PRO A 214 -8.18 26.53 -5.02
CA PRO A 214 -8.37 25.09 -4.83
C PRO A 214 -7.42 24.48 -3.79
N TRP A 215 -6.21 25.01 -3.70
CA TRP A 215 -5.23 24.56 -2.69
C TRP A 215 -5.60 25.02 -1.29
N HIS A 216 -6.09 26.25 -1.17
CA HIS A 216 -6.59 26.78 0.10
C HIS A 216 -7.78 25.93 0.59
N LEU A 217 -8.80 25.73 -0.26
CA LEU A 217 -9.99 24.93 0.07
C LEU A 217 -9.63 23.46 0.38
N PHE A 218 -8.67 22.87 -0.32
CA PHE A 218 -8.18 21.53 0.02
C PHE A 218 -7.58 21.48 1.42
N LEU A 219 -6.77 22.46 1.81
CA LEU A 219 -6.11 22.48 3.11
C LEU A 219 -7.06 22.81 4.27
N THR A 220 -8.10 23.62 4.05
CA THR A 220 -9.07 24.00 5.08
C THR A 220 -10.26 23.04 5.12
N GLU A 221 -11.04 22.98 4.05
CA GLU A 221 -12.32 22.25 4.02
C GLU A 221 -12.12 20.74 3.94
N THR A 222 -11.29 20.28 3.00
CA THR A 222 -11.10 18.82 2.82
C THR A 222 -10.48 18.19 4.06
N THR A 223 -9.50 18.85 4.69
CA THR A 223 -8.85 18.32 5.90
C THR A 223 -9.84 18.24 7.07
N ALA A 224 -10.69 19.23 7.26
CA ALA A 224 -11.74 19.22 8.28
C ALA A 224 -12.76 18.09 8.02
N GLN A 225 -13.22 17.94 6.77
CA GLN A 225 -14.16 16.88 6.38
C GLN A 225 -13.56 15.47 6.56
N GLN A 226 -12.27 15.27 6.22
CA GLN A 226 -11.62 13.98 6.44
C GLN A 226 -11.55 13.58 7.92
N ARG A 227 -11.38 14.54 8.81
CA ARG A 227 -11.44 14.30 10.25
C ARG A 227 -12.82 13.81 10.67
N VAL A 228 -13.89 14.45 10.20
CA VAL A 228 -15.28 14.02 10.46
C VAL A 228 -15.52 12.59 9.96
N VAL A 229 -15.02 12.25 8.75
CA VAL A 229 -15.12 10.89 8.19
C VAL A 229 -14.47 9.86 9.10
N VAL A 230 -13.30 10.14 9.66
CA VAL A 230 -12.58 9.21 10.53
C VAL A 230 -13.22 9.09 11.91
N GLU A 231 -13.62 10.22 12.51
CA GLU A 231 -14.03 10.29 13.91
C GLU A 231 -15.53 10.07 14.12
N GLU A 232 -16.37 10.56 13.21
CA GLU A 232 -17.82 10.62 13.43
C GLU A 232 -18.62 9.63 12.58
N TRP A 233 -18.12 9.23 11.42
CA TRP A 233 -18.85 8.32 10.55
C TRP A 233 -19.13 6.98 11.23
N ARG A 234 -20.26 6.38 10.83
CA ARG A 234 -20.82 5.15 11.39
C ARG A 234 -21.22 4.19 10.24
N GLY A 235 -21.56 2.97 10.60
CA GLY A 235 -22.18 2.02 9.68
C GLY A 235 -21.19 1.33 8.74
N LEU A 236 -21.57 1.14 7.47
CA LEU A 236 -20.86 0.32 6.50
C LEU A 236 -19.45 0.81 6.21
N LEU A 237 -19.23 2.12 6.13
CA LEU A 237 -17.92 2.69 5.78
C LEU A 237 -16.82 2.33 6.78
N LEU A 238 -17.14 2.29 8.09
CA LEU A 238 -16.17 1.83 9.09
C LEU A 238 -15.70 0.40 8.82
N ARG A 239 -16.62 -0.46 8.36
CA ARG A 239 -16.31 -1.87 8.08
C ARG A 239 -15.39 -2.08 6.87
N LEU A 240 -15.25 -1.05 6.02
CA LEU A 240 -14.35 -1.06 4.85
C LEU A 240 -12.91 -0.65 5.17
N MET A 241 -12.62 -0.21 6.41
CA MET A 241 -11.31 0.32 6.80
C MET A 241 -10.52 -0.69 7.65
N PRO A 242 -9.42 -1.26 7.12
CA PRO A 242 -8.65 -2.32 7.77
C PRO A 242 -7.61 -1.80 8.78
N THR A 243 -8.00 -0.91 9.71
CA THR A 243 -7.07 -0.25 10.63
C THR A 243 -7.32 -0.61 12.10
N ALA A 244 -6.28 -0.45 12.94
CA ALA A 244 -6.39 -0.71 14.37
C ALA A 244 -7.31 0.32 15.07
N PHE A 245 -7.36 1.56 14.59
CA PHE A 245 -8.31 2.56 15.06
C PHE A 245 -9.75 2.08 14.86
N ILE A 246 -10.07 1.61 13.66
CA ILE A 246 -11.40 1.10 13.32
C ILE A 246 -11.72 -0.21 14.05
N ALA A 247 -10.74 -1.07 14.31
CA ALA A 247 -10.94 -2.23 15.17
C ALA A 247 -11.44 -1.83 16.56
N GLY A 248 -10.85 -0.80 17.16
CA GLY A 248 -11.32 -0.23 18.44
C GLY A 248 -12.73 0.35 18.34
N ARG A 249 -13.03 1.10 17.28
CA ARG A 249 -14.37 1.69 17.06
C ARG A 249 -15.45 0.61 16.89
N LEU A 250 -15.18 -0.44 16.14
CA LEU A 250 -16.11 -1.57 15.96
C LEU A 250 -16.29 -2.38 17.24
N ALA A 251 -15.25 -2.46 18.10
CA ALA A 251 -15.35 -3.05 19.43
C ALA A 251 -16.09 -2.17 20.46
N GLY A 252 -16.61 -1.01 20.04
CA GLY A 252 -17.39 -0.11 20.90
C GLY A 252 -16.55 0.89 21.69
N LEU A 253 -15.26 1.00 21.44
CA LEU A 253 -14.42 2.01 22.10
C LEU A 253 -14.79 3.42 21.61
N GLU A 254 -14.76 4.38 22.54
CA GLU A 254 -14.83 5.79 22.19
C GLU A 254 -13.63 6.23 21.37
N THR A 255 -13.77 7.35 20.64
CA THR A 255 -12.76 7.84 19.70
C THR A 255 -11.38 7.97 20.34
N GLY A 256 -11.28 8.54 21.55
CA GLY A 256 -10.01 8.69 22.27
C GLY A 256 -9.35 7.36 22.61
N ALA A 257 -10.14 6.39 23.14
CA ALA A 257 -9.65 5.05 23.46
C ALA A 257 -9.23 4.26 22.20
N ALA A 258 -9.95 4.43 21.08
CA ALA A 258 -9.58 3.84 19.80
C ALA A 258 -8.25 4.42 19.25
N TYR A 259 -7.99 5.73 19.42
CA TYR A 259 -6.70 6.33 19.11
C TYR A 259 -5.57 5.82 20.00
N LEU A 260 -5.81 5.60 21.29
CA LEU A 260 -4.82 5.00 22.20
C LEU A 260 -4.47 3.56 21.79
N LEU A 261 -5.47 2.74 21.43
CA LEU A 261 -5.25 1.40 20.88
C LEU A 261 -4.41 1.48 19.62
N HIS A 262 -4.75 2.37 18.68
CA HIS A 262 -4.01 2.56 17.43
C HIS A 262 -2.57 3.02 17.71
N ALA A 263 -2.37 3.96 18.63
CA ALA A 263 -1.03 4.42 19.03
C ALA A 263 -0.17 3.27 19.59
N GLY A 264 -0.76 2.39 20.40
CA GLY A 264 -0.07 1.16 20.87
C GLY A 264 0.36 0.25 19.72
N VAL A 265 -0.53 0.02 18.74
CA VAL A 265 -0.20 -0.74 17.52
C VAL A 265 0.87 -0.02 16.69
N ALA A 266 0.81 1.29 16.56
CA ALA A 266 1.80 2.09 15.84
C ALA A 266 3.19 2.00 16.49
N VAL A 267 3.29 2.11 17.81
CA VAL A 267 4.56 1.94 18.56
C VAL A 267 5.14 0.53 18.34
N LEU A 268 4.30 -0.50 18.48
CA LEU A 268 4.73 -1.88 18.22
C LEU A 268 5.21 -2.05 16.76
N THR A 269 4.49 -1.45 15.82
CA THR A 269 4.87 -1.45 14.39
C THR A 269 6.23 -0.80 14.17
N LEU A 270 6.47 0.38 14.74
CA LEU A 270 7.77 1.07 14.64
C LEU A 270 8.91 0.24 15.22
N LEU A 271 8.69 -0.43 16.36
CA LEU A 271 9.67 -1.35 16.97
C LEU A 271 9.96 -2.55 16.05
N LEU A 272 8.93 -3.14 15.43
CA LEU A 272 9.10 -4.25 14.49
C LEU A 272 9.78 -3.80 13.20
N LEU A 273 9.44 -2.63 12.67
CA LEU A 273 10.09 -2.04 11.50
C LEU A 273 11.57 -1.76 11.75
N TRP A 274 11.90 -1.22 12.91
CA TRP A 274 13.30 -1.02 13.34
C TRP A 274 14.08 -2.34 13.37
N ARG A 275 13.50 -3.38 13.98
CA ARG A 275 14.13 -4.70 14.10
C ARG A 275 14.20 -5.47 12.78
N SER A 276 13.22 -5.28 11.89
CA SER A 276 13.15 -5.92 10.56
C SER A 276 13.74 -5.06 9.44
N TRP A 277 14.41 -3.95 9.77
CA TRP A 277 15.00 -3.06 8.78
C TRP A 277 15.90 -3.80 7.79
N PRO A 278 15.63 -3.71 6.46
CA PRO A 278 16.37 -4.48 5.46
C PRO A 278 17.87 -4.10 5.31
N GLY A 279 18.28 -2.94 5.83
CA GLY A 279 19.61 -2.37 5.56
C GLY A 279 19.69 -1.75 4.17
N GLN A 280 20.67 -0.88 3.94
CA GLN A 280 20.81 -0.17 2.65
C GLN A 280 20.95 -1.12 1.46
N GLY A 281 21.62 -2.25 1.61
CA GLY A 281 21.77 -3.30 0.60
C GLY A 281 20.65 -4.35 0.58
N GLY A 282 19.56 -4.14 1.31
CA GLY A 282 18.44 -5.08 1.36
C GLY A 282 17.74 -5.26 0.02
N ALA A 283 17.26 -6.46 -0.27
CA ALA A 283 16.57 -6.75 -1.52
C ALA A 283 15.29 -5.90 -1.67
N LEU A 284 14.93 -5.54 -2.89
CA LEU A 284 13.76 -4.73 -3.18
C LEU A 284 12.47 -5.30 -2.58
N ARG A 285 12.28 -6.63 -2.64
CA ARG A 285 11.12 -7.31 -2.05
C ARG A 285 11.02 -7.12 -0.53
N ASP A 286 12.15 -7.04 0.19
CA ASP A 286 12.17 -6.79 1.63
C ASP A 286 11.71 -5.36 1.94
N TRP A 287 12.14 -4.39 1.14
CA TRP A 287 11.73 -3.00 1.26
C TRP A 287 10.26 -2.78 0.91
N ILE A 288 9.75 -3.47 -0.13
CA ILE A 288 8.32 -3.46 -0.46
C ILE A 288 7.51 -4.01 0.73
N THR A 289 7.98 -5.11 1.35
CA THR A 289 7.31 -5.70 2.52
C THR A 289 7.33 -4.77 3.72
N TRP A 290 8.50 -4.21 4.03
CA TRP A 290 8.69 -3.24 5.11
C TRP A 290 7.77 -2.03 4.96
N PHE A 291 7.73 -1.46 3.75
CA PHE A 291 6.89 -0.32 3.42
C PHE A 291 5.40 -0.66 3.50
N SER A 292 4.97 -1.74 2.83
CA SER A 292 3.55 -2.10 2.73
C SER A 292 2.94 -2.41 4.09
N LEU A 293 3.59 -3.28 4.88
CA LEU A 293 3.07 -3.65 6.19
C LEU A 293 3.13 -2.47 7.17
N GLY A 294 4.24 -1.72 7.16
CA GLY A 294 4.40 -0.55 8.02
C GLY A 294 3.37 0.53 7.75
N THR A 295 3.14 0.88 6.49
CA THR A 295 2.18 1.92 6.11
C THR A 295 0.78 1.60 6.62
N PHE A 296 0.24 0.41 6.35
CA PHE A 296 -1.13 0.07 6.74
C PHE A 296 -1.32 -0.18 8.24
N LEU A 297 -0.25 -0.46 8.98
CA LEU A 297 -0.28 -0.56 10.43
C LEU A 297 -0.16 0.80 11.14
N LEU A 298 0.51 1.77 10.51
CA LEU A 298 0.68 3.12 11.07
C LEU A 298 -0.47 4.07 10.75
N LEU A 299 -1.27 3.77 9.71
CA LEU A 299 -2.35 4.64 9.30
C LEU A 299 -3.63 4.34 10.10
N PRO A 300 -4.27 5.36 10.72
CA PRO A 300 -5.59 5.22 11.33
C PRO A 300 -6.71 5.12 10.27
N TYR A 301 -6.41 5.53 9.03
CA TYR A 301 -7.34 5.64 7.92
C TYR A 301 -6.75 5.02 6.64
N SER A 302 -7.38 3.98 6.14
CA SER A 302 -7.12 3.34 4.84
C SER A 302 -8.29 2.42 4.51
N PHE A 303 -8.42 2.01 3.25
CA PHE A 303 -9.49 1.11 2.81
C PHE A 303 -8.95 -0.21 2.26
N TYR A 304 -9.80 -1.23 2.13
CA TYR A 304 -9.40 -2.53 1.57
C TYR A 304 -8.86 -2.44 0.14
N TYR A 305 -9.35 -1.51 -0.66
CA TYR A 305 -8.85 -1.28 -2.02
C TYR A 305 -7.43 -0.67 -2.06
N ASP A 306 -6.96 -0.06 -0.97
CA ASP A 306 -5.58 0.42 -0.87
C ASP A 306 -4.58 -0.74 -0.64
N LEU A 307 -5.06 -1.93 -0.21
CA LEU A 307 -4.23 -3.10 0.04
C LEU A 307 -3.70 -3.80 -1.24
N VAL A 308 -3.91 -3.24 -2.43
CA VAL A 308 -3.37 -3.80 -3.69
C VAL A 308 -1.86 -4.03 -3.61
N ILE A 309 -1.10 -3.12 -3.00
CA ILE A 309 0.35 -3.30 -2.82
C ILE A 309 0.67 -4.48 -1.88
N VAL A 310 -0.16 -4.75 -0.87
CA VAL A 310 -0.01 -5.92 0.02
C VAL A 310 -0.23 -7.21 -0.76
N GLN A 311 -1.16 -7.23 -1.73
CA GLN A 311 -1.38 -8.39 -2.60
C GLN A 311 -0.15 -8.66 -3.48
N VAL A 312 0.44 -7.62 -4.06
CA VAL A 312 1.70 -7.76 -4.84
C VAL A 312 2.85 -8.22 -3.94
N MET A 313 2.95 -7.67 -2.74
CA MET A 313 3.93 -8.10 -1.73
C MET A 313 3.79 -9.60 -1.41
N LEU A 314 2.56 -10.09 -1.20
CA LEU A 314 2.31 -11.52 -0.96
C LEU A 314 2.79 -12.40 -2.11
N VAL A 315 2.61 -11.96 -3.38
CA VAL A 315 3.12 -12.68 -4.55
C VAL A 315 4.64 -12.77 -4.55
N LEU A 316 5.35 -11.74 -4.12
CA LEU A 316 6.83 -11.78 -4.01
C LEU A 316 7.34 -12.85 -3.02
N TRP A 317 6.48 -13.34 -2.12
CA TRP A 317 6.80 -14.36 -1.11
C TRP A 317 6.07 -15.68 -1.32
N VAL A 318 5.35 -15.88 -2.41
CA VAL A 318 4.54 -17.08 -2.65
C VAL A 318 5.35 -18.38 -2.63
N GLY A 319 6.58 -18.34 -3.10
CA GLY A 319 7.51 -19.49 -3.05
C GLY A 319 8.18 -19.72 -1.69
N GLU A 320 8.09 -18.74 -0.78
CA GLU A 320 8.78 -18.75 0.51
C GLU A 320 7.85 -18.28 1.66
N PRO A 321 6.64 -18.89 1.83
CA PRO A 321 5.63 -18.39 2.78
C PRO A 321 6.12 -18.39 4.23
N LYS A 322 7.04 -19.27 4.60
CA LYS A 322 7.67 -19.31 5.94
C LYS A 322 8.44 -18.03 6.29
N ARG A 323 8.81 -17.25 5.32
CA ARG A 323 9.46 -15.97 5.58
C ARG A 323 8.51 -14.88 6.09
N LEU A 324 7.20 -15.01 5.77
CA LEU A 324 6.14 -14.17 6.34
C LEU A 324 5.51 -14.82 7.58
N PHE A 325 5.41 -16.15 7.56
CA PHE A 325 4.76 -16.96 8.60
C PHE A 325 5.73 -18.04 9.09
N PRO A 326 6.64 -17.75 10.03
CA PRO A 326 7.72 -18.65 10.44
C PRO A 326 7.21 -19.78 11.35
N THR A 327 6.56 -20.77 10.76
CA THR A 327 6.07 -21.98 11.41
C THR A 327 6.98 -23.18 11.10
N ARG A 328 6.82 -24.30 11.88
CA ARG A 328 7.53 -25.54 11.59
C ARG A 328 7.01 -26.22 10.31
N SER A 329 5.70 -26.16 10.07
CA SER A 329 5.03 -26.77 8.93
C SER A 329 4.96 -25.84 7.74
N GLU A 330 5.36 -26.33 6.56
CA GLU A 330 5.16 -25.63 5.28
C GLU A 330 3.67 -25.48 4.94
N ALA A 331 2.86 -26.50 5.22
CA ALA A 331 1.43 -26.46 4.99
C ALA A 331 0.75 -25.34 5.80
N VAL A 332 1.11 -25.20 7.09
CA VAL A 332 0.56 -24.13 7.94
C VAL A 332 0.98 -22.75 7.41
N ALA A 333 2.24 -22.57 6.98
CA ALA A 333 2.68 -21.32 6.38
C ALA A 333 1.92 -20.97 5.09
N ARG A 334 1.64 -21.97 4.25
CA ARG A 334 0.84 -21.79 3.03
C ARG A 334 -0.62 -21.45 3.34
N ILE A 335 -1.24 -22.10 4.31
CA ILE A 335 -2.60 -21.76 4.75
C ILE A 335 -2.64 -20.32 5.25
N ALA A 336 -1.69 -19.90 6.10
CA ALA A 336 -1.61 -18.52 6.58
C ALA A 336 -1.39 -17.52 5.43
N TRP A 337 -0.60 -17.88 4.41
CA TRP A 337 -0.44 -17.09 3.20
C TRP A 337 -1.77 -16.93 2.42
N TYR A 338 -2.55 -18.03 2.25
CA TYR A 338 -3.87 -17.93 1.61
C TYR A 338 -4.86 -17.10 2.44
N VAL A 339 -4.85 -17.23 3.77
CA VAL A 339 -5.67 -16.36 4.64
C VAL A 339 -5.30 -14.90 4.43
N ALA A 340 -4.01 -14.58 4.37
CA ALA A 340 -3.53 -13.22 4.08
C ALA A 340 -3.90 -12.76 2.66
N TRP A 341 -3.89 -13.66 1.67
CA TRP A 341 -4.32 -13.36 0.31
C TRP A 341 -5.80 -12.97 0.24
N PHE A 342 -6.67 -13.69 0.96
CA PHE A 342 -8.10 -13.41 1.03
C PHE A 342 -8.47 -12.39 2.11
N LEU A 343 -7.49 -11.77 2.77
CA LEU A 343 -7.70 -10.80 3.85
C LEU A 343 -8.75 -9.73 3.52
N PRO A 344 -8.77 -9.07 2.33
CA PRO A 344 -9.79 -8.05 2.04
C PRO A 344 -11.22 -8.57 2.12
N TYR A 345 -11.47 -9.81 1.67
CA TYR A 345 -12.81 -10.42 1.76
C TYR A 345 -13.10 -10.91 3.17
N LEU A 346 -12.19 -11.66 3.78
CA LEU A 346 -12.38 -12.26 5.10
C LEU A 346 -12.59 -11.21 6.18
N CYS A 347 -11.78 -10.15 6.16
CA CYS A 347 -11.90 -9.09 7.15
C CYS A 347 -13.13 -8.22 6.92
N TYR A 348 -13.53 -8.00 5.66
CA TYR A 348 -14.79 -7.33 5.36
C TYR A 348 -15.99 -8.13 5.90
N LEU A 349 -16.05 -9.43 5.64
CA LEU A 349 -17.10 -10.32 6.15
C LEU A 349 -17.10 -10.35 7.69
N ALA A 350 -15.92 -10.48 8.31
CA ALA A 350 -15.80 -10.46 9.77
C ALA A 350 -16.29 -9.13 10.38
N ALA A 351 -15.94 -8.01 9.77
CA ALA A 351 -16.39 -6.69 10.19
C ALA A 351 -17.91 -6.51 9.97
N PHE A 352 -18.44 -7.07 8.88
CA PHE A 352 -19.86 -6.96 8.54
C PHE A 352 -20.75 -7.78 9.48
N PHE A 353 -20.43 -9.08 9.68
CA PHE A 353 -21.28 -9.97 10.45
C PHE A 353 -21.03 -9.94 11.95
N TRP A 354 -19.80 -9.70 12.38
CA TRP A 354 -19.40 -9.79 13.81
C TRP A 354 -18.80 -8.52 14.38
N GLY A 355 -18.68 -7.44 13.61
CA GLY A 355 -18.03 -6.20 14.07
C GLY A 355 -16.52 -6.37 14.35
N LEU A 356 -15.87 -7.38 13.77
CA LEU A 356 -14.45 -7.69 14.03
C LEU A 356 -13.56 -7.25 12.89
N GLN A 357 -12.58 -6.38 13.17
CA GLN A 357 -11.56 -5.97 12.22
C GLN A 357 -10.26 -6.75 12.46
N LEU A 358 -10.02 -7.79 11.66
CA LEU A 358 -8.89 -8.71 11.84
C LEU A 358 -7.62 -8.29 11.08
N ALA A 359 -7.73 -7.38 10.14
CA ALA A 359 -6.61 -6.98 9.27
C ALA A 359 -5.37 -6.50 10.05
N PRO A 360 -5.45 -5.64 11.08
CA PRO A 360 -4.27 -5.20 11.81
C PRO A 360 -3.51 -6.35 12.47
N VAL A 361 -4.23 -7.36 12.97
CA VAL A 361 -3.60 -8.54 13.59
C VAL A 361 -2.83 -9.34 12.56
N LEU A 362 -3.42 -9.62 11.38
CA LEU A 362 -2.76 -10.37 10.31
C LEU A 362 -1.55 -9.62 9.76
N LEU A 363 -1.64 -8.30 9.58
CA LEU A 363 -0.52 -7.48 9.13
C LEU A 363 0.63 -7.46 10.16
N LEU A 364 0.30 -7.35 11.47
CA LEU A 364 1.29 -7.45 12.55
C LEU A 364 1.97 -8.82 12.59
N LEU A 365 1.22 -9.91 12.42
CA LEU A 365 1.77 -11.27 12.36
C LEU A 365 2.76 -11.43 11.20
N MET A 366 2.45 -10.88 10.02
CA MET A 366 3.38 -10.88 8.88
C MET A 366 4.64 -10.07 9.18
N LEU A 367 4.51 -8.89 9.78
CA LEU A 367 5.66 -8.05 10.12
C LEU A 367 6.54 -8.70 11.19
N ALA A 368 5.95 -9.27 12.24
CA ALA A 368 6.65 -10.04 13.25
C ALA A 368 7.34 -11.28 12.65
N GLY A 369 6.69 -11.95 11.71
CA GLY A 369 7.26 -13.07 10.97
C GLY A 369 8.54 -12.68 10.22
N ARG A 370 8.55 -11.51 9.57
CA ARG A 370 9.73 -10.97 8.89
C ARG A 370 10.88 -10.67 9.87
N GLU A 371 10.58 -10.15 11.04
CA GLU A 371 11.57 -9.92 12.08
C GLU A 371 12.23 -11.23 12.54
N VAL A 372 11.42 -12.27 12.80
CA VAL A 372 11.92 -13.60 13.18
C VAL A 372 12.80 -14.22 12.09
N ASP A 373 12.36 -14.16 10.81
CA ASP A 373 13.13 -14.68 9.67
C ASP A 373 14.51 -14.00 9.57
N ARG A 374 14.55 -12.68 9.71
CA ARG A 374 15.80 -11.90 9.66
C ARG A 374 16.75 -12.23 10.80
N ARG A 375 16.25 -12.39 12.02
CA ARG A 375 17.08 -12.83 13.17
C ARG A 375 17.70 -14.20 12.92
N ARG A 376 16.92 -15.14 12.39
CA ARG A 376 17.43 -16.49 12.03
C ARG A 376 18.51 -16.40 10.97
N ALA A 377 18.32 -15.61 9.91
CA ALA A 377 19.33 -15.39 8.88
C ALA A 377 20.61 -14.76 9.44
N GLY A 378 20.50 -13.74 10.29
CA GLY A 378 21.65 -13.11 10.97
C GLY A 378 22.42 -14.07 11.89
N ALA A 379 21.70 -14.91 12.63
CA ALA A 379 22.32 -15.92 13.51
C ALA A 379 23.08 -17.01 12.72
N VAL A 380 22.60 -17.38 11.53
CA VAL A 380 23.28 -18.34 10.64
C VAL A 380 24.57 -17.72 10.08
N LEU A 381 24.50 -16.47 9.60
CA LEU A 381 25.67 -15.75 9.07
C LEU A 381 26.73 -15.51 10.15
N GLY A 382 26.32 -15.13 11.37
CA GLY A 382 27.24 -14.96 12.52
C GLY A 382 27.96 -16.25 12.86
N ARG A 383 27.27 -17.39 12.90
CA ARG A 383 27.91 -18.72 13.14
C ARG A 383 28.85 -19.11 12.01
N GLY A 384 28.49 -18.85 10.76
CA GLY A 384 29.38 -19.10 9.61
C GLY A 384 30.66 -18.27 9.66
N CYS A 385 30.55 -16.98 10.00
CA CYS A 385 31.72 -16.10 10.16
C CYS A 385 32.64 -16.52 11.32
N CYS A 386 32.07 -16.90 12.47
CA CYS A 386 32.84 -17.43 13.59
C CYS A 386 33.53 -18.74 13.23
N ALA A 387 32.85 -19.67 12.55
CA ALA A 387 33.42 -20.92 12.09
C ALA A 387 34.56 -20.71 11.07
N GLN A 388 34.40 -19.74 10.17
CA GLN A 388 35.44 -19.39 9.19
C GLN A 388 36.64 -18.70 9.86
N ARG A 389 36.45 -17.82 10.82
CA ARG A 389 37.49 -17.21 11.64
C ARG A 389 38.25 -18.28 12.49
N ALA A 390 37.53 -19.23 13.11
CA ALA A 390 38.10 -20.33 13.84
C ALA A 390 38.96 -21.25 12.95
N ARG A 391 38.48 -21.58 11.74
CA ARG A 391 39.24 -22.35 10.73
C ARG A 391 40.50 -21.62 10.26
N LEU A 392 40.41 -20.30 10.06
CA LEU A 392 41.56 -19.47 9.69
C LEU A 392 42.59 -19.43 10.81
N ALA A 393 42.18 -19.20 12.05
CA ALA A 393 43.03 -19.21 13.24
C ALA A 393 43.69 -20.57 13.44
N TYR A 394 42.95 -21.68 13.23
CA TYR A 394 43.49 -23.03 13.32
C TYR A 394 44.54 -23.30 12.22
N ARG A 395 44.31 -22.87 10.98
CA ARG A 395 45.29 -22.99 9.88
C ARG A 395 46.53 -22.16 10.12
N LEU A 396 46.42 -20.96 10.66
CA LEU A 396 47.56 -20.11 11.04
C LEU A 396 48.37 -20.75 12.16
N HIS A 397 47.71 -21.29 13.20
CA HIS A 397 48.37 -21.94 14.31
C HIS A 397 49.14 -23.20 13.90
N ARG A 398 48.60 -23.98 12.97
CA ARG A 398 49.26 -25.16 12.37
C ARG A 398 50.46 -24.78 11.52
N ARG A 399 50.41 -23.65 10.76
CA ARG A 399 51.56 -23.13 9.99
C ARG A 399 52.70 -22.64 10.89
N VAL A 400 52.37 -22.05 12.04
CA VAL A 400 53.39 -21.59 13.01
C VAL A 400 54.05 -22.77 13.70
N ARG A 401 53.31 -23.81 14.11
CA ARG A 401 53.88 -25.03 14.70
C ARG A 401 54.70 -25.88 13.74
N GLY A 402 54.35 -25.91 12.45
CA GLY A 402 55.09 -26.68 11.42
C GLY A 402 56.43 -26.06 11.01
N ARG A 403 56.78 -24.86 11.46
CA ARG A 403 58.05 -24.18 11.17
C ARG A 403 59.10 -24.33 12.29
N ARG A 404 58.82 -25.05 13.37
CA ARG A 404 59.89 -25.42 14.32
C ARG A 404 60.71 -26.58 13.72
N ARG A 405 61.79 -26.25 13.01
CA ARG A 405 62.84 -27.21 12.61
C ARG A 405 63.51 -27.75 13.91
N PRO A 406 63.75 -29.04 14.03
CA PRO A 406 64.59 -29.55 15.10
C PRO A 406 66.00 -28.96 14.97
N CYS A 407 66.53 -28.44 16.11
CA CYS A 407 67.92 -28.02 16.16
C CYS A 407 68.81 -29.24 15.91
N PRO A 408 69.86 -29.13 15.04
CA PRO A 408 70.82 -30.24 14.88
C PRO A 408 71.62 -30.40 16.13
N ALA A 409 71.70 -31.64 16.69
CA ALA A 409 72.58 -32.03 17.76
C ALA A 409 74.04 -31.85 17.33
N ARG A 410 74.79 -31.04 18.09
CA ARG A 410 76.25 -30.95 17.91
C ARG A 410 76.83 -32.27 18.39
N GLY A 411 77.40 -32.99 17.40
CA GLY A 411 78.32 -34.12 17.73
C GLY A 411 79.56 -33.61 18.42
N GLY A 412 79.85 -34.15 19.62
CA GLY A 412 81.15 -33.97 20.29
C GLY A 412 82.20 -34.91 19.66
N MET A 413 83.32 -34.32 19.39
CA MET A 413 84.57 -35.09 19.11
C MET A 413 85.11 -35.63 20.43
N ALA A 414 85.59 -36.87 20.41
CA ALA A 414 86.79 -37.34 20.95
C ALA A 414 87.36 -38.47 20.15
#